data_9cedf76b98aaeb759ef12471a9cb6c33
#
_entry.id   9cedf76b98aaeb759ef12471a9cb6c33
#
_cell.length_a   1.000
_cell.length_b   1.000
_cell.length_c   1.000
_cell.angle_alpha   90.00
_cell.angle_beta   90.00
_cell.angle_gamma   90.00
#
_symmetry.space_group_name_H-M   'P 1'
#
loop_
_entity.id
_entity.type
_entity.pdbx_description
1 polymer ?
#
loop_
_entity_poly.entity_id
_entity_poly.type
_entity_poly.pdbx_seq_one_letter_code
_entity_poly.pdbx_strand_id
1 'polypeptide(L)'
;MSRSMRMSVEVEGLDEALRRLKAYDTKSTEKISEAIRLGGQNIGKEARSRVPRRSGKLRKSIRTRFDSTAITSTVRTNVPYAHLVEFGAAAATVRPRSRARKGGKPKLALLIDGRGFRRFVHKSSKPGKGVVHIPARPARPYMTPAYQSGKPRIENDIKKVLREMPK
;
A
#
# COMPACT_ATOMS: atom_id res chain seq x y z
N MET A 1 7.85 1.89 15.07
CA MET A 1 7.80 2.60 13.77
C MET A 1 6.75 1.91 12.91
N SER A 2 5.71 2.61 12.51
CA SER A 2 4.65 2.06 11.68
C SER A 2 5.14 2.07 10.22
N ARG A 3 5.35 0.89 9.64
CA ARG A 3 5.65 0.76 8.19
C ARG A 3 4.36 1.00 7.42
N SER A 4 4.22 2.18 6.84
CA SER A 4 3.17 2.48 5.88
C SER A 4 3.61 1.99 4.49
N MET A 5 2.70 1.34 3.77
CA MET A 5 2.93 1.01 2.37
C MET A 5 2.49 2.19 1.51
N ARG A 6 3.38 2.65 0.64
CA ARG A 6 3.16 3.74 -0.30
C ARG A 6 3.45 3.24 -1.71
N MET A 7 2.58 3.56 -2.63
CA MET A 7 2.77 3.33 -4.05
C MET A 7 2.59 4.67 -4.75
N SER A 8 3.62 5.10 -5.46
CA SER A 8 3.60 6.31 -6.28
C SER A 8 3.47 5.90 -7.73
N VAL A 9 2.68 6.65 -8.49
CA VAL A 9 2.65 6.55 -9.94
C VAL A 9 3.61 7.59 -10.47
N GLU A 10 4.77 7.14 -10.91
CA GLU A 10 5.76 7.97 -11.59
C GLU A 10 5.79 7.57 -13.05
N VAL A 11 5.70 8.56 -13.92
CA VAL A 11 5.84 8.37 -15.37
C VAL A 11 7.24 8.85 -15.73
N GLU A 12 8.08 7.92 -16.18
CA GLU A 12 9.48 8.17 -16.51
C GLU A 12 9.57 9.23 -17.63
N GLY A 13 10.43 10.21 -17.46
CA GLY A 13 10.58 11.32 -18.43
C GLY A 13 9.54 12.44 -18.30
N LEU A 14 8.57 12.31 -17.39
CA LEU A 14 7.50 13.32 -17.23
C LEU A 14 8.05 14.68 -16.78
N ASP A 15 9.03 14.69 -15.87
CA ASP A 15 9.58 15.95 -15.34
C ASP A 15 10.23 16.81 -16.42
N GLU A 16 10.97 16.19 -17.34
CA GLU A 16 11.61 16.87 -18.46
C GLU A 16 10.56 17.37 -19.46
N ALA A 17 9.57 16.53 -19.79
CA ALA A 17 8.45 16.90 -20.65
C ALA A 17 7.64 18.05 -20.04
N LEU A 18 7.37 18.03 -18.73
CA LEU A 18 6.65 19.08 -18.03
C LEU A 18 7.41 20.43 -17.98
N ARG A 19 8.75 20.39 -17.83
CA ARG A 19 9.56 21.64 -17.92
C ARG A 19 9.46 22.28 -19.27
N ARG A 20 9.52 21.50 -20.35
CA ARG A 20 9.35 21.99 -21.72
C ARG A 20 7.91 22.49 -21.96
N LEU A 21 6.91 21.78 -21.46
CA LEU A 21 5.50 22.15 -21.56
C LEU A 21 5.15 23.43 -20.81
N LYS A 22 5.66 23.65 -19.61
CA LYS A 22 5.42 24.88 -18.86
C LYS A 22 5.91 26.14 -19.59
N ALA A 23 6.89 25.98 -20.47
CA ALA A 23 7.38 27.07 -21.31
C ALA A 23 6.47 27.34 -22.52
N TYR A 24 5.64 26.35 -22.94
CA TYR A 24 4.86 26.45 -24.18
C TYR A 24 3.36 26.62 -23.99
N ASP A 25 2.73 25.89 -23.05
CA ASP A 25 1.26 25.95 -22.90
C ASP A 25 0.77 25.53 -21.51
N THR A 26 0.21 26.47 -20.79
CA THR A 26 -0.41 26.25 -19.47
C THR A 26 -1.57 25.28 -19.54
N LYS A 27 -2.40 25.33 -20.63
CA LYS A 27 -3.59 24.49 -20.79
C LYS A 27 -3.24 23.02 -20.95
N SER A 28 -2.16 22.69 -21.66
CA SER A 28 -1.70 21.30 -21.81
C SER A 28 -1.15 20.74 -20.51
N THR A 29 -0.45 21.57 -19.73
CA THR A 29 0.02 21.20 -18.38
C THR A 29 -1.16 20.90 -17.45
N GLU A 30 -2.22 21.70 -17.49
CA GLU A 30 -3.44 21.45 -16.72
C GLU A 30 -4.14 20.15 -17.11
N LYS A 31 -4.27 19.86 -18.42
CA LYS A 31 -4.85 18.61 -18.90
C LYS A 31 -4.06 17.36 -18.46
N ILE A 32 -2.73 17.43 -18.51
CA ILE A 32 -1.86 16.34 -18.03
C ILE A 32 -2.01 16.16 -16.52
N SER A 33 -2.00 17.26 -15.77
CA SER A 33 -2.22 17.27 -14.33
C SER A 33 -3.55 16.61 -13.96
N GLU A 34 -4.61 16.95 -14.68
CA GLU A 34 -5.93 16.35 -14.47
C GLU A 34 -5.97 14.86 -14.84
N ALA A 35 -5.33 14.43 -15.92
CA ALA A 35 -5.22 13.02 -16.31
C ALA A 35 -4.53 12.20 -15.20
N ILE A 36 -3.43 12.71 -14.63
CA ILE A 36 -2.70 12.04 -13.54
C ILE A 36 -3.55 12.04 -12.26
N ARG A 37 -4.26 13.11 -11.94
CA ARG A 37 -5.15 13.20 -10.79
C ARG A 37 -6.29 12.18 -10.89
N LEU A 38 -6.98 12.13 -12.00
CA LEU A 38 -8.08 11.20 -12.27
C LEU A 38 -7.58 9.75 -12.32
N GLY A 39 -6.46 9.51 -12.99
CA GLY A 39 -5.83 8.20 -13.06
C GLY A 39 -5.50 7.65 -11.67
N GLY A 40 -4.88 8.45 -10.81
CA GLY A 40 -4.58 8.07 -9.44
C GLY A 40 -5.84 7.80 -8.60
N GLN A 41 -6.91 8.57 -8.80
CA GLN A 41 -8.20 8.32 -8.13
C GLN A 41 -8.81 6.99 -8.59
N ASN A 42 -8.74 6.67 -9.88
CA ASN A 42 -9.25 5.43 -10.45
C ASN A 42 -8.46 4.21 -9.94
N ILE A 43 -7.12 4.30 -9.91
CA ILE A 43 -6.27 3.28 -9.28
C ILE A 43 -6.66 3.08 -7.81
N GLY A 44 -6.86 4.16 -7.06
CA GLY A 44 -7.31 4.09 -5.67
C GLY A 44 -8.69 3.45 -5.49
N LYS A 45 -9.64 3.71 -6.40
CA LYS A 45 -10.97 3.07 -6.41
C LYS A 45 -10.84 1.58 -6.71
N GLU A 46 -10.06 1.22 -7.71
CA GLU A 46 -9.83 -0.17 -8.10
C GLU A 46 -9.10 -0.96 -7.01
N ALA A 47 -8.07 -0.40 -6.40
CA ALA A 47 -7.40 -1.01 -5.26
C ALA A 47 -8.39 -1.29 -4.11
N ARG A 48 -9.30 -0.35 -3.80
CA ARG A 48 -10.34 -0.57 -2.79
C ARG A 48 -11.33 -1.67 -3.17
N SER A 49 -11.65 -1.85 -4.44
CA SER A 49 -12.56 -2.92 -4.89
C SER A 49 -11.94 -4.30 -4.74
N ARG A 50 -10.63 -4.43 -4.97
CA ARG A 50 -9.86 -5.69 -4.92
C ARG A 50 -9.49 -6.12 -3.50
N VAL A 51 -9.52 -5.21 -2.51
CA VAL A 51 -9.18 -5.54 -1.11
C VAL A 51 -10.11 -6.59 -0.54
N PRO A 52 -9.58 -7.67 0.08
CA PRO A 52 -10.38 -8.67 0.76
C PRO A 52 -11.24 -8.06 1.88
N ARG A 53 -12.54 -8.36 1.85
CA ARG A 53 -13.52 -7.79 2.79
C ARG A 53 -13.57 -8.59 4.10
N ARG A 54 -12.63 -8.39 5.02
CA ARG A 54 -12.74 -9.01 6.34
C ARG A 54 -13.30 -8.04 7.40
N SER A 55 -12.59 -6.95 7.67
CA SER A 55 -12.99 -5.93 8.64
C SER A 55 -13.25 -4.56 8.00
N GLY A 56 -12.99 -4.43 6.71
CA GLY A 56 -13.07 -3.18 5.97
C GLY A 56 -12.01 -2.13 6.32
N LYS A 57 -11.20 -2.35 7.37
CA LYS A 57 -10.17 -1.38 7.82
C LYS A 57 -9.15 -1.08 6.72
N LEU A 58 -8.64 -2.11 6.03
CA LEU A 58 -7.69 -1.94 4.95
C LEU A 58 -8.31 -1.14 3.80
N ARG A 59 -9.53 -1.47 3.37
CA ARG A 59 -10.25 -0.75 2.33
C ARG A 59 -10.46 0.73 2.68
N LYS A 60 -10.87 1.03 3.91
CA LYS A 60 -11.08 2.40 4.39
C LYS A 60 -9.79 3.19 4.54
N SER A 61 -8.65 2.52 4.69
CA SER A 61 -7.34 3.16 4.88
C SER A 61 -6.66 3.57 3.58
N ILE A 62 -7.11 3.05 2.43
CA ILE A 62 -6.55 3.42 1.13
C ILE A 62 -6.95 4.84 0.79
N ARG A 63 -5.96 5.71 0.65
CA ARG A 63 -6.13 7.11 0.32
C ARG A 63 -5.31 7.47 -0.91
N THR A 64 -5.89 8.30 -1.75
CA THR A 64 -5.19 8.91 -2.89
C THR A 64 -4.93 10.37 -2.55
N ARG A 65 -3.71 10.82 -2.76
CA ARG A 65 -3.30 12.21 -2.63
C ARG A 65 -2.70 12.65 -3.96
N PHE A 66 -3.15 13.77 -4.46
CA PHE A 66 -2.56 14.45 -5.60
C PHE A 66 -1.71 15.64 -5.09
N ASP A 67 -0.54 15.79 -5.65
CA ASP A 67 0.35 16.92 -5.45
C ASP A 67 0.40 17.72 -6.75
N SER A 68 -0.14 18.92 -6.73
CA SER A 68 -0.21 19.80 -7.92
C SER A 68 1.16 20.39 -8.28
N THR A 69 2.06 20.54 -7.32
CA THR A 69 3.38 21.12 -7.56
C THR A 69 4.28 20.14 -8.29
N ALA A 70 4.30 18.89 -7.82
CA ALA A 70 5.08 17.80 -8.41
C ALA A 70 4.30 17.05 -9.51
N ILE A 71 3.02 17.38 -9.76
CA ILE A 71 2.11 16.69 -10.68
C ILE A 71 2.15 15.17 -10.47
N THR A 72 2.07 14.75 -9.21
CA THR A 72 2.20 13.36 -8.81
C THR A 72 0.96 12.88 -8.07
N SER A 73 0.45 11.69 -8.41
CA SER A 73 -0.63 11.07 -7.68
C SER A 73 -0.12 9.86 -6.87
N THR A 74 -0.31 9.90 -5.56
CA THR A 74 0.14 8.86 -4.65
C THR A 74 -1.04 8.11 -4.06
N VAL A 75 -1.08 6.78 -4.22
CA VAL A 75 -2.03 5.88 -3.55
C VAL A 75 -1.31 5.22 -2.38
N ARG A 76 -1.84 5.37 -1.18
CA ARG A 76 -1.19 4.86 0.04
C ARG A 76 -2.17 4.26 1.02
N THR A 77 -1.66 3.37 1.87
CA THR A 77 -2.34 2.87 3.06
C THR A 77 -1.40 2.94 4.26
N ASN A 78 -1.93 3.27 5.43
CA ASN A 78 -1.19 3.33 6.68
C ASN A 78 -1.43 2.12 7.58
N VAL A 79 -2.12 1.10 7.09
CA VAL A 79 -2.38 -0.12 7.85
C VAL A 79 -1.11 -0.99 7.90
N PRO A 80 -0.60 -1.36 9.09
CA PRO A 80 0.68 -2.07 9.24
C PRO A 80 0.74 -3.43 8.53
N TYR A 81 -0.39 -4.10 8.37
CA TYR A 81 -0.46 -5.42 7.73
C TYR A 81 -0.77 -5.38 6.22
N ALA A 82 -0.83 -4.20 5.62
CA ALA A 82 -1.16 -4.04 4.21
C ALA A 82 -0.22 -4.81 3.28
N HIS A 83 1.09 -4.78 3.57
CA HIS A 83 2.11 -5.51 2.82
C HIS A 83 1.95 -7.03 2.94
N LEU A 84 1.48 -7.54 4.09
CA LEU A 84 1.22 -8.97 4.26
C LEU A 84 0.02 -9.46 3.45
N VAL A 85 -0.92 -8.57 3.16
CA VAL A 85 -2.05 -8.88 2.26
C VAL A 85 -1.58 -8.85 0.82
N GLU A 86 -0.81 -7.85 0.43
CA GLU A 86 -0.30 -7.68 -0.94
C GLU A 86 0.62 -8.83 -1.35
N PHE A 87 1.64 -9.10 -0.53
CA PHE A 87 2.74 -10.02 -0.87
C PHE A 87 2.63 -11.39 -0.20
N GLY A 88 1.64 -11.58 0.67
CA GLY A 88 1.56 -12.77 1.51
C GLY A 88 2.55 -12.74 2.67
N ALA A 89 2.60 -13.84 3.39
CA ALA A 89 3.55 -14.05 4.47
C ALA A 89 3.99 -15.52 4.51
N ALA A 90 5.28 -15.74 4.64
CA ALA A 90 5.82 -17.07 4.89
C ALA A 90 5.38 -17.61 6.26
N ALA A 91 5.39 -18.91 6.43
CA ALA A 91 5.21 -19.52 7.75
C ALA A 91 6.29 -19.02 8.70
N ALA A 92 5.90 -18.73 9.92
CA ALA A 92 6.83 -18.26 10.95
C ALA A 92 6.61 -18.99 12.26
N THR A 93 7.69 -19.30 12.94
CA THR A 93 7.66 -19.83 14.29
C THR A 93 8.12 -18.77 15.25
N VAL A 94 7.20 -18.29 16.09
CA VAL A 94 7.49 -17.27 17.08
C VAL A 94 7.73 -17.92 18.42
N ARG A 95 8.92 -17.66 18.97
CA ARG A 95 9.30 -18.10 20.33
C ARG A 95 9.22 -16.91 21.29
N PRO A 96 8.83 -17.12 22.55
CA PRO A 96 8.85 -16.07 23.55
C PRO A 96 10.29 -15.60 23.77
N ARG A 97 10.52 -14.30 23.68
CA ARG A 97 11.81 -13.73 24.06
C ARG A 97 11.95 -13.79 25.56
N SER A 98 12.92 -14.53 26.07
CA SER A 98 13.26 -14.69 27.48
C SER A 98 14.01 -13.48 28.08
N ARG A 99 13.67 -12.26 27.70
CA ARG A 99 14.17 -11.11 28.45
C ARG A 99 13.23 -10.84 29.62
N ALA A 100 13.34 -11.70 30.63
CA ALA A 100 12.88 -11.36 31.95
C ALA A 100 13.79 -10.24 32.47
N ARG A 101 13.28 -9.03 32.61
CA ARG A 101 13.82 -8.05 33.54
C ARG A 101 13.84 -8.76 34.92
N LYS A 102 14.97 -8.69 35.66
CA LYS A 102 15.15 -9.30 36.98
C LYS A 102 13.82 -9.23 37.78
N GLY A 103 13.17 -10.39 38.05
CA GLY A 103 11.91 -10.48 38.81
C GLY A 103 10.60 -10.37 37.97
N GLY A 104 10.65 -10.15 36.66
CA GLY A 104 9.45 -10.02 35.83
C GLY A 104 9.06 -11.35 35.16
N LYS A 105 7.75 -11.68 35.18
CA LYS A 105 7.23 -12.81 34.40
C LYS A 105 7.49 -12.58 32.91
N PRO A 106 8.01 -13.56 32.15
CA PRO A 106 8.25 -13.41 30.73
C PRO A 106 6.92 -13.10 30.03
N LYS A 107 6.84 -11.94 29.39
CA LYS A 107 5.68 -11.56 28.58
C LYS A 107 5.74 -12.33 27.27
N LEU A 108 4.75 -13.14 27.05
CA LEU A 108 4.67 -14.00 25.90
C LEU A 108 4.03 -13.37 24.70
N ALA A 109 4.44 -13.99 23.59
CA ALA A 109 4.07 -13.73 22.23
C ALA A 109 2.58 -13.48 22.02
N LEU A 110 2.31 -12.59 21.11
CA LEU A 110 1.03 -12.29 20.55
C LEU A 110 0.48 -13.52 19.82
N LEU A 111 -0.52 -14.18 20.36
CA LEU A 111 -1.32 -15.15 19.64
C LEU A 111 -2.26 -14.42 18.70
N ILE A 112 -2.03 -14.58 17.40
CA ILE A 112 -2.99 -14.21 16.37
C ILE A 112 -3.80 -15.47 16.09
N ASP A 113 -5.00 -15.55 16.67
CA ASP A 113 -5.91 -16.62 16.27
C ASP A 113 -6.37 -16.42 14.82
N GLY A 114 -6.91 -17.47 14.20
CA GLY A 114 -7.40 -17.40 12.82
C GLY A 114 -8.51 -16.35 12.60
N ARG A 115 -9.05 -15.76 13.65
CA ARG A 115 -10.09 -14.71 13.63
C ARG A 115 -9.51 -13.29 13.77
N GLY A 116 -8.18 -13.16 13.89
CA GLY A 116 -7.51 -11.86 13.92
C GLY A 116 -7.53 -11.16 15.27
N PHE A 117 -7.92 -11.84 16.34
CA PHE A 117 -7.82 -11.33 17.69
C PHE A 117 -6.40 -11.46 18.23
N ARG A 118 -5.91 -10.38 18.83
CA ARG A 118 -4.63 -10.36 19.54
C ARG A 118 -4.87 -10.80 20.97
N ARG A 119 -4.45 -12.00 21.30
CA ARG A 119 -4.50 -12.50 22.66
C ARG A 119 -3.10 -12.55 23.25
N PHE A 120 -2.86 -11.83 24.33
CA PHE A 120 -1.68 -12.00 25.14
C PHE A 120 -1.88 -13.24 25.99
N VAL A 121 -1.13 -14.28 25.75
CA VAL A 121 -1.14 -15.46 26.62
C VAL A 121 -0.11 -15.28 27.70
N HIS A 122 -0.58 -15.11 28.91
CA HIS A 122 0.29 -15.25 30.10
C HIS A 122 0.82 -16.68 30.15
N LYS A 123 2.11 -16.81 30.32
CA LYS A 123 2.75 -18.07 30.61
C LYS A 123 2.33 -18.53 32.03
N SER A 124 1.19 -19.19 32.11
CA SER A 124 0.99 -20.08 33.24
C SER A 124 1.48 -21.46 32.83
N SER A 125 2.55 -21.90 33.49
CA SER A 125 2.90 -23.29 33.69
C SER A 125 3.10 -24.15 32.42
N LYS A 126 4.29 -24.46 32.18
CA LYS A 126 4.99 -25.67 31.68
C LYS A 126 6.07 -25.28 30.68
N PRO A 127 7.33 -25.68 30.92
CA PRO A 127 8.42 -25.47 29.95
C PRO A 127 8.07 -26.21 28.67
N GLY A 128 8.18 -25.51 27.53
CA GLY A 128 7.95 -26.08 26.20
C GLY A 128 6.73 -25.55 25.43
N LYS A 129 5.75 -24.93 26.08
CA LYS A 129 4.50 -24.48 25.43
C LYS A 129 4.48 -23.04 24.90
N GLY A 130 5.62 -22.41 24.70
CA GLY A 130 5.67 -21.01 24.26
C GLY A 130 5.94 -20.80 22.77
N VAL A 131 5.92 -21.85 21.97
CA VAL A 131 6.16 -21.75 20.52
C VAL A 131 4.83 -21.60 19.81
N VAL A 132 4.68 -20.53 19.03
CA VAL A 132 3.49 -20.30 18.19
C VAL A 132 3.89 -20.46 16.73
N HIS A 133 3.27 -21.41 16.06
CA HIS A 133 3.43 -21.60 14.63
C HIS A 133 2.37 -20.75 13.90
N ILE A 134 2.84 -19.80 13.12
CA ILE A 134 1.99 -18.98 12.26
C ILE A 134 2.05 -19.60 10.86
N PRO A 135 0.94 -20.11 10.32
CA PRO A 135 0.93 -20.69 8.98
C PRO A 135 1.23 -19.63 7.92
N ALA A 136 1.78 -20.07 6.80
CA ALA A 136 1.94 -19.23 5.61
C ALA A 136 0.58 -18.66 5.17
N ARG A 137 0.58 -17.47 4.64
CA ARG A 137 -0.59 -16.82 4.09
C ARG A 137 -0.34 -16.50 2.63
N PRO A 138 -1.20 -16.95 1.71
CA PRO A 138 -1.07 -16.63 0.30
C PRO A 138 -1.21 -15.12 0.08
N ALA A 139 -0.49 -14.61 -0.91
CA ALA A 139 -0.64 -13.25 -1.38
C ALA A 139 -2.06 -13.03 -1.94
N ARG A 140 -2.60 -11.86 -1.67
CA ARG A 140 -3.85 -11.37 -2.25
C ARG A 140 -3.62 -9.94 -2.73
N PRO A 141 -2.92 -9.78 -3.86
CA PRO A 141 -2.52 -8.48 -4.35
C PRO A 141 -3.75 -7.65 -4.72
N TYR A 142 -3.73 -6.39 -4.34
CA TYR A 142 -4.80 -5.43 -4.61
C TYR A 142 -4.27 -4.11 -5.17
N MET A 143 -3.07 -3.68 -4.76
CA MET A 143 -2.45 -2.46 -5.27
C MET A 143 -1.74 -2.68 -6.59
N THR A 144 -0.92 -3.74 -6.68
CA THR A 144 -0.16 -4.06 -7.88
C THR A 144 -1.06 -4.25 -9.10
N PRO A 145 -2.14 -5.08 -9.07
CA PRO A 145 -3.01 -5.22 -10.22
C PRO A 145 -3.83 -3.97 -10.52
N ALA A 146 -4.23 -3.18 -9.50
CA ALA A 146 -4.90 -1.91 -9.72
C ALA A 146 -3.99 -0.90 -10.43
N TYR A 147 -2.71 -0.88 -10.08
CA TYR A 147 -1.72 -0.05 -10.76
C TYR A 147 -1.49 -0.51 -12.21
N GLN A 148 -1.29 -1.82 -12.41
CA GLN A 148 -1.04 -2.39 -13.74
C GLN A 148 -2.20 -2.13 -14.71
N SER A 149 -3.45 -2.17 -14.25
CA SER A 149 -4.62 -1.85 -15.07
C SER A 149 -4.81 -0.35 -15.29
N GLY A 150 -4.41 0.49 -14.33
CA GLY A 150 -4.57 1.94 -14.40
C GLY A 150 -3.47 2.65 -15.19
N LYS A 151 -2.23 2.17 -15.13
CA LYS A 151 -1.06 2.77 -15.79
C LYS A 151 -1.26 3.00 -17.29
N PRO A 152 -1.68 2.02 -18.09
CA PRO A 152 -1.85 2.22 -19.55
C PRO A 152 -2.88 3.30 -19.91
N ARG A 153 -3.92 3.45 -19.08
CA ARG A 153 -4.94 4.49 -19.30
C ARG A 153 -4.35 5.88 -19.11
N ILE A 154 -3.61 6.09 -18.04
CA ILE A 154 -2.93 7.36 -17.76
C ILE A 154 -1.96 7.70 -18.89
N GLU A 155 -1.15 6.73 -19.32
CA GLU A 155 -0.20 6.93 -20.44
C GLU A 155 -0.90 7.29 -21.74
N ASN A 156 -2.03 6.64 -22.04
CA ASN A 156 -2.82 6.95 -23.23
C ASN A 156 -3.45 8.35 -23.16
N ASP A 157 -3.98 8.74 -21.99
CA ASP A 157 -4.55 10.07 -21.79
C ASP A 157 -3.48 11.15 -21.95
N ILE A 158 -2.28 10.94 -21.40
CA ILE A 158 -1.14 11.85 -21.58
C ILE A 158 -0.72 11.90 -23.05
N LYS A 159 -0.58 10.75 -23.72
CA LYS A 159 -0.23 10.71 -25.17
C LYS A 159 -1.24 11.44 -26.04
N LYS A 160 -2.53 11.37 -25.69
CA LYS A 160 -3.59 12.11 -26.39
C LYS A 160 -3.40 13.60 -26.26
N VAL A 161 -3.17 14.11 -25.05
CA VAL A 161 -2.91 15.53 -24.80
C VAL A 161 -1.69 16.01 -25.59
N LEU A 162 -0.59 15.21 -25.58
CA LEU A 162 0.64 15.57 -26.30
C LEU A 162 0.46 15.62 -27.84
N ARG A 163 -0.43 14.78 -28.40
CA ARG A 163 -0.75 14.79 -29.84
C ARG A 163 -1.63 15.97 -30.25
N GLU A 164 -2.45 16.44 -29.36
CA GLU A 164 -3.35 17.59 -29.57
C GLU A 164 -2.65 18.95 -29.41
N MET A 165 -1.36 18.93 -29.05
CA MET A 165 -0.59 20.15 -28.91
C MET A 165 -0.25 20.75 -30.27
N PRO A 166 -0.38 22.07 -30.45
CA PRO A 166 0.11 22.75 -31.65
C PRO A 166 1.65 22.54 -31.77
N LYS A 167 2.07 22.22 -33.00
CA LYS A 167 3.50 22.09 -33.34
C LYS A 167 4.17 23.45 -33.35
#